data_5472e0f93170bc595673b4b0659cef6c
#
_entry.id   5472e0f93170bc595673b4b0659cef6c
#
_cell.length_a   1.000
_cell.length_b   1.000
_cell.length_c   1.000
_cell.angle_alpha   90.00
_cell.angle_beta   90.00
_cell.angle_gamma   90.00
#
_symmetry.space_group_name_H-M   'P 1'
#
loop_
_entity.id
_entity.type
_entity.pdbx_description
1 polymer ?
#
loop_
_entity_poly.entity_id
_entity_poly.type
_entity_poly.pdbx_seq_one_letter_code
_entity_poly.pdbx_strand_id
1 'polypeptide(L)'
;LYADWDADFWRDMEEQKLSSSEQLLAGLINQLHYCPHDVYLIIDDFHVINDRGVYEALGYLIKHAPAALHLIIGSRFHPNLALSQLQAQDQLVEIYDRDLQFTLEETKHYFSRTVALPLSNHHAQRLQSVTEGWIAGMKIASLSAELQHDPEHLLRNMHGGTRSIARYLKEVV
;
A
#
# COMPACT_ATOMS: atom_id res chain seq x y z
N LEU A 1 -5.39 2.55 20.91
CA LEU A 1 -4.58 1.78 21.84
C LEU A 1 -5.52 0.84 22.58
N TYR A 2 -5.50 -0.41 22.20
CA TYR A 2 -6.49 -1.41 22.59
C TYR A 2 -6.05 -2.06 23.90
N ALA A 3 -6.67 -1.61 24.99
CA ALA A 3 -6.37 -2.07 26.35
C ALA A 3 -7.04 -3.41 26.72
N ASP A 4 -7.79 -4.03 25.77
CA ASP A 4 -8.58 -5.23 26.04
C ASP A 4 -8.05 -6.51 25.37
N TRP A 5 -6.86 -6.46 24.79
CA TRP A 5 -6.18 -7.70 24.42
C TRP A 5 -5.64 -8.31 25.71
N ASP A 6 -6.14 -9.51 26.01
CA ASP A 6 -5.82 -10.23 27.24
C ASP A 6 -4.29 -10.25 27.46
N ALA A 7 -3.84 -9.46 28.46
CA ALA A 7 -2.42 -9.40 28.83
C ALA A 7 -1.91 -10.79 29.20
N ASP A 8 -2.81 -11.70 29.62
CA ASP A 8 -2.49 -13.07 29.94
C ASP A 8 -2.15 -13.88 28.68
N PHE A 9 -2.78 -13.60 27.53
CA PHE A 9 -2.41 -14.24 26.27
C PHE A 9 -0.98 -13.93 25.84
N TRP A 10 -0.56 -12.66 25.93
CA TRP A 10 0.81 -12.25 25.58
C TRP A 10 1.83 -12.80 26.56
N ARG A 11 1.48 -12.82 27.84
CA ARG A 11 2.32 -13.41 28.90
C ARG A 11 2.45 -14.91 28.69
N ASP A 12 1.35 -15.63 28.40
CA ASP A 12 1.37 -17.06 28.12
C ASP A 12 2.15 -17.39 26.84
N MET A 13 2.13 -16.47 25.85
CA MET A 13 3.01 -16.59 24.67
C MET A 13 4.49 -16.45 25.02
N GLU A 14 4.85 -15.55 25.92
CA GLU A 14 6.24 -15.37 26.38
C GLU A 14 6.69 -16.52 27.29
N GLU A 15 5.83 -16.99 28.17
CA GLU A 15 6.14 -18.04 29.16
C GLU A 15 6.04 -19.47 28.59
N GLN A 16 5.11 -19.71 27.67
CA GLN A 16 5.04 -20.97 26.94
C GLN A 16 6.15 -20.98 25.90
N LYS A 17 7.05 -21.93 26.02
CA LYS A 17 7.92 -22.38 24.92
C LYS A 17 7.03 -23.03 23.84
N LEU A 18 6.31 -22.19 23.10
CA LEU A 18 5.42 -22.65 22.06
C LEU A 18 6.24 -23.40 21.02
N SER A 19 5.94 -24.65 20.89
CA SER A 19 6.74 -25.60 20.12
C SER A 19 6.51 -25.49 18.60
N SER A 20 5.50 -24.70 18.15
CA SER A 20 5.27 -24.47 16.73
C SER A 20 4.57 -23.14 16.45
N SER A 21 4.86 -22.56 15.28
CA SER A 21 4.18 -21.37 14.77
C SER A 21 2.66 -21.57 14.59
N GLU A 22 2.22 -22.79 14.33
CA GLU A 22 0.80 -23.14 14.20
C GLU A 22 0.02 -22.98 15.50
N GLN A 23 0.63 -23.35 16.64
CA GLN A 23 -0.01 -23.19 17.95
C GLN A 23 -0.15 -21.71 18.32
N LEU A 24 0.87 -20.89 17.99
CA LEU A 24 0.82 -19.45 18.14
C LEU A 24 -0.33 -18.83 17.33
N LEU A 25 -0.41 -19.20 16.05
CA LEU A 25 -1.43 -18.69 15.16
C LEU A 25 -2.84 -19.13 15.57
N ALA A 26 -2.99 -20.38 16.00
CA ALA A 26 -4.27 -20.89 16.49
C ALA A 26 -4.74 -20.11 17.73
N GLY A 27 -3.84 -19.83 18.67
CA GLY A 27 -4.11 -18.98 19.82
C GLY A 27 -4.53 -17.56 19.41
N LEU A 28 -3.77 -16.92 18.50
CA LEU A 28 -4.10 -15.62 17.96
C LEU A 28 -5.49 -15.60 17.28
N ILE A 29 -5.77 -16.57 16.43
CA ILE A 29 -7.06 -16.71 15.74
C ILE A 29 -8.21 -16.84 16.74
N ASN A 30 -8.03 -17.63 17.80
CA ASN A 30 -9.01 -17.77 18.85
C ASN A 30 -9.28 -16.43 19.56
N GLN A 31 -8.26 -15.66 19.88
CA GLN A 31 -8.43 -14.31 20.46
C GLN A 31 -9.16 -13.38 19.52
N LEU A 32 -8.79 -13.39 18.23
CA LEU A 32 -9.45 -12.58 17.20
C LEU A 32 -10.95 -12.94 17.04
N HIS A 33 -11.32 -14.19 17.29
CA HIS A 33 -12.71 -14.64 17.21
C HIS A 33 -13.62 -13.97 18.27
N TYR A 34 -13.05 -13.61 19.42
CA TYR A 34 -13.76 -12.92 20.50
C TYR A 34 -13.57 -11.41 20.46
N CYS A 35 -12.80 -10.89 19.50
CA CYS A 35 -12.60 -9.45 19.36
C CYS A 35 -13.91 -8.79 18.88
N PRO A 36 -14.44 -7.78 19.61
CA PRO A 36 -15.70 -7.15 19.25
C PRO A 36 -15.55 -6.12 18.11
N HIS A 37 -14.35 -5.89 17.62
CA HIS A 37 -14.02 -4.90 16.61
C HIS A 37 -13.22 -5.51 15.46
N ASP A 38 -13.30 -4.87 14.29
CA ASP A 38 -12.45 -5.21 13.17
C ASP A 38 -10.96 -4.95 13.48
N VAL A 39 -10.11 -5.90 13.13
CA VAL A 39 -8.66 -5.84 13.29
C VAL A 39 -8.00 -5.82 11.93
N TYR A 40 -7.12 -4.86 11.71
CA TYR A 40 -6.38 -4.70 10.45
C TYR A 40 -4.92 -5.05 10.66
N LEU A 41 -4.47 -6.12 10.02
CA LEU A 41 -3.05 -6.50 9.96
C LEU A 41 -2.49 -6.00 8.63
N ILE A 42 -1.56 -5.04 8.72
CA ILE A 42 -0.92 -4.43 7.54
C ILE A 42 0.52 -4.92 7.46
N ILE A 43 0.87 -5.53 6.34
CA ILE A 43 2.23 -5.98 6.03
C ILE A 43 2.68 -5.23 4.79
N ASP A 44 3.62 -4.32 4.96
CA ASP A 44 4.21 -3.58 3.86
C ASP A 44 5.51 -4.24 3.38
N ASP A 45 5.90 -3.93 2.13
CA ASP A 45 7.11 -4.48 1.51
C ASP A 45 7.23 -6.02 1.57
N PHE A 46 6.10 -6.73 1.50
CA PHE A 46 6.05 -8.19 1.61
C PHE A 46 7.00 -8.91 0.63
N HIS A 47 7.33 -8.28 -0.49
CA HIS A 47 8.23 -8.81 -1.50
C HIS A 47 9.68 -9.04 -1.01
N VAL A 48 10.09 -8.46 0.10
CA VAL A 48 11.43 -8.67 0.70
C VAL A 48 11.48 -9.94 1.55
N ILE A 49 10.32 -10.52 1.89
CA ILE A 49 10.23 -11.72 2.70
C ILE A 49 10.42 -12.94 1.80
N ASN A 50 11.47 -13.73 2.09
CA ASN A 50 11.79 -14.97 1.38
C ASN A 50 11.74 -16.22 2.30
N ASP A 51 11.22 -16.06 3.52
CA ASP A 51 11.15 -17.14 4.50
C ASP A 51 9.91 -18.00 4.27
N ARG A 52 10.11 -19.30 4.05
CA ARG A 52 9.04 -20.26 3.80
C ARG A 52 8.07 -20.38 4.99
N GLY A 53 8.59 -20.31 6.22
CA GLY A 53 7.77 -20.39 7.42
C GLY A 53 6.79 -19.22 7.53
N VAL A 54 7.19 -18.02 7.09
CA VAL A 54 6.30 -16.84 7.04
C VAL A 54 5.17 -17.06 6.01
N TYR A 55 5.48 -17.61 4.84
CA TYR A 55 4.44 -17.94 3.83
C TYR A 55 3.46 -19.01 4.32
N GLU A 56 3.97 -20.04 5.00
CA GLU A 56 3.14 -21.10 5.59
C GLU A 56 2.25 -20.52 6.72
N ALA A 57 2.81 -19.67 7.59
CA ALA A 57 2.09 -19.00 8.65
C ALA A 57 0.98 -18.08 8.13
N LEU A 58 1.27 -17.27 7.11
CA LEU A 58 0.27 -16.43 6.47
C LEU A 58 -0.81 -17.23 5.74
N GLY A 59 -0.43 -18.30 5.06
CA GLY A 59 -1.38 -19.22 4.43
C GLY A 59 -2.33 -19.86 5.45
N TYR A 60 -1.81 -20.24 6.61
CA TYR A 60 -2.62 -20.75 7.72
C TYR A 60 -3.56 -19.66 8.28
N LEU A 61 -3.03 -18.45 8.51
CA LEU A 61 -3.82 -17.31 8.99
C LEU A 61 -4.95 -16.98 8.01
N ILE A 62 -4.66 -16.85 6.73
CA ILE A 62 -5.64 -16.56 5.68
C ILE A 62 -6.76 -17.61 5.67
N LYS A 63 -6.40 -18.87 5.79
CA LYS A 63 -7.37 -19.97 5.74
C LYS A 63 -8.31 -20.03 6.95
N HIS A 64 -7.85 -19.60 8.11
CA HIS A 64 -8.55 -19.74 9.39
C HIS A 64 -8.95 -18.41 10.02
N ALA A 65 -8.69 -17.30 9.35
CA ALA A 65 -8.98 -15.95 9.85
C ALA A 65 -10.48 -15.78 10.15
N PRO A 66 -10.86 -15.20 11.29
CA PRO A 66 -12.23 -14.79 11.54
C PRO A 66 -12.60 -13.60 10.67
N ALA A 67 -13.90 -13.37 10.49
CA ALA A 67 -14.41 -12.26 9.68
C ALA A 67 -13.96 -10.87 10.16
N ALA A 68 -13.62 -10.74 11.44
CA ALA A 68 -13.10 -9.51 12.02
C ALA A 68 -11.65 -9.18 11.63
N LEU A 69 -10.89 -10.15 11.07
CA LEU A 69 -9.51 -9.89 10.66
C LEU A 69 -9.46 -9.48 9.18
N HIS A 70 -8.93 -8.30 8.94
CA HIS A 70 -8.63 -7.77 7.62
C HIS A 70 -7.11 -7.75 7.41
N LEU A 71 -6.64 -8.47 6.38
CA LEU A 71 -5.23 -8.52 6.02
C LEU A 71 -4.96 -7.62 4.82
N ILE A 72 -4.02 -6.69 4.96
CA ILE A 72 -3.60 -5.77 3.90
C ILE A 72 -2.12 -6.06 3.61
N ILE A 73 -1.81 -6.44 2.38
CA ILE A 73 -0.44 -6.75 1.97
C ILE A 73 0.00 -5.77 0.87
N GLY A 74 1.04 -4.97 1.16
CA GLY A 74 1.75 -4.17 0.17
C GLY A 74 2.92 -4.97 -0.41
N SER A 75 2.98 -5.09 -1.75
CA SER A 75 4.04 -5.84 -2.41
C SER A 75 4.29 -5.34 -3.82
N ARG A 76 5.54 -5.36 -4.29
CA ARG A 76 5.90 -5.03 -5.68
C ARG A 76 5.52 -6.13 -6.67
N PHE A 77 5.40 -7.35 -6.19
CA PHE A 77 5.05 -8.52 -7.00
C PHE A 77 3.87 -9.23 -6.38
N HIS A 78 3.09 -9.91 -7.20
CA HIS A 78 2.01 -10.74 -6.69
C HIS A 78 2.57 -11.79 -5.72
N PRO A 79 2.12 -11.81 -4.45
CA PRO A 79 2.63 -12.75 -3.45
C PRO A 79 2.23 -14.18 -3.82
N ASN A 80 3.16 -15.13 -3.65
CA ASN A 80 2.88 -16.54 -3.89
C ASN A 80 2.09 -17.15 -2.70
N LEU A 81 0.88 -16.64 -2.49
CA LEU A 81 -0.09 -17.11 -1.51
C LEU A 81 -1.26 -17.77 -2.25
N ALA A 82 -1.86 -18.80 -1.67
CA ALA A 82 -2.99 -19.52 -2.27
C ALA A 82 -4.29 -18.71 -2.18
N LEU A 83 -4.39 -17.62 -2.93
CA LEU A 83 -5.49 -16.63 -2.86
C LEU A 83 -6.72 -17.00 -3.69
N SER A 84 -6.64 -18.04 -4.52
CA SER A 84 -7.72 -18.43 -5.45
C SER A 84 -9.06 -18.74 -4.75
N GLN A 85 -9.01 -19.27 -3.54
CA GLN A 85 -10.22 -19.55 -2.76
C GLN A 85 -10.88 -18.25 -2.28
N LEU A 86 -10.09 -17.28 -1.81
CA LEU A 86 -10.60 -15.97 -1.39
C LEU A 86 -11.21 -15.23 -2.58
N GLN A 87 -10.57 -15.30 -3.74
CA GLN A 87 -11.08 -14.71 -4.97
C GLN A 87 -12.43 -15.33 -5.38
N ALA A 88 -12.57 -16.65 -5.30
CA ALA A 88 -13.81 -17.35 -5.59
C ALA A 88 -14.95 -17.05 -4.60
N GLN A 89 -14.63 -16.55 -3.41
CA GLN A 89 -15.57 -16.18 -2.34
C GLN A 89 -15.80 -14.68 -2.23
N ASP A 90 -15.31 -13.87 -3.17
CA ASP A 90 -15.35 -12.40 -3.13
C ASP A 90 -14.74 -11.79 -1.85
N GLN A 91 -13.73 -12.47 -1.29
CA GLN A 91 -13.01 -12.05 -0.07
C GLN A 91 -11.64 -11.44 -0.36
N LEU A 92 -11.28 -11.27 -1.64
CA LEU A 92 -10.03 -10.68 -2.08
C LEU A 92 -10.30 -9.41 -2.89
N VAL A 93 -9.65 -8.33 -2.49
CA VAL A 93 -9.56 -7.09 -3.28
C VAL A 93 -8.11 -6.91 -3.72
N GLU A 94 -7.88 -6.82 -5.01
CA GLU A 94 -6.56 -6.54 -5.57
C GLU A 94 -6.55 -5.10 -6.10
N ILE A 95 -5.57 -4.32 -5.63
CA ILE A 95 -5.34 -2.93 -6.06
C ILE A 95 -4.00 -2.91 -6.80
N TYR A 96 -4.04 -2.61 -8.08
CA TYR A 96 -2.86 -2.53 -8.93
C TYR A 96 -2.37 -1.09 -9.06
N ASP A 97 -1.17 -0.91 -9.57
CA ASP A 97 -0.55 0.39 -9.85
C ASP A 97 -1.45 1.31 -10.69
N ARG A 98 -2.12 0.76 -11.71
CA ARG A 98 -3.06 1.50 -12.56
C ARG A 98 -4.27 2.06 -11.80
N ASP A 99 -4.67 1.40 -10.71
CA ASP A 99 -5.82 1.80 -9.90
C ASP A 99 -5.44 2.96 -8.96
N LEU A 100 -4.13 3.17 -8.75
CA LEU A 100 -3.56 4.24 -7.93
C LEU A 100 -3.11 5.46 -8.76
N GLN A 101 -3.12 5.35 -10.08
CA GLN A 101 -2.78 6.46 -10.96
C GLN A 101 -3.90 7.50 -10.99
N PHE A 102 -3.53 8.76 -10.88
CA PHE A 102 -4.48 9.86 -10.97
C PHE A 102 -5.07 9.96 -12.38
N THR A 103 -6.37 10.09 -12.45
CA THR A 103 -7.08 10.48 -13.66
C THR A 103 -6.79 11.94 -14.01
N LEU A 104 -7.19 12.37 -15.21
CA LEU A 104 -7.05 13.78 -15.61
C LEU A 104 -7.81 14.73 -14.67
N GLU A 105 -8.99 14.33 -14.24
CA GLU A 105 -9.83 15.16 -13.36
C GLU A 105 -9.22 15.23 -11.94
N GLU A 106 -8.70 14.14 -11.42
CA GLU A 106 -7.98 14.12 -10.13
C GLU A 106 -6.71 14.96 -10.20
N THR A 107 -5.96 14.88 -11.31
CA THR A 107 -4.79 15.74 -11.54
C THR A 107 -5.17 17.22 -11.48
N LYS A 108 -6.20 17.65 -12.20
CA LYS A 108 -6.68 19.04 -12.16
C LYS A 108 -7.13 19.44 -10.75
N HIS A 109 -7.89 18.56 -10.09
CA HIS A 109 -8.37 18.80 -8.75
C HIS A 109 -7.22 18.99 -7.76
N TYR A 110 -6.21 18.11 -7.82
CA TYR A 110 -5.02 18.21 -6.98
C TYR A 110 -4.31 19.55 -7.18
N PHE A 111 -4.06 19.95 -8.43
CA PHE A 111 -3.35 21.20 -8.68
C PHE A 111 -4.18 22.44 -8.32
N SER A 112 -5.49 22.43 -8.55
CA SER A 112 -6.34 23.57 -8.22
C SER A 112 -6.56 23.72 -6.70
N ARG A 113 -6.70 22.61 -5.97
CA ARG A 113 -7.07 22.63 -4.54
C ARG A 113 -5.85 22.58 -3.61
N THR A 114 -4.88 21.74 -3.92
CA THR A 114 -3.74 21.49 -3.02
C THR A 114 -2.56 22.41 -3.34
N VAL A 115 -2.33 22.70 -4.63
CA VAL A 115 -1.20 23.53 -5.09
C VAL A 115 -1.62 24.96 -5.34
N ALA A 116 -2.93 25.23 -5.41
CA ALA A 116 -3.52 26.54 -5.77
C ALA A 116 -3.07 27.03 -7.17
N LEU A 117 -2.76 26.09 -8.08
CA LEU A 117 -2.34 26.36 -9.46
C LEU A 117 -3.30 25.66 -10.44
N PRO A 118 -4.35 26.33 -10.93
CA PRO A 118 -5.25 25.74 -11.90
C PRO A 118 -4.53 25.48 -13.23
N LEU A 119 -4.51 24.23 -13.66
CA LEU A 119 -3.90 23.83 -14.93
C LEU A 119 -4.92 23.87 -16.07
N SER A 120 -4.49 24.29 -17.25
CA SER A 120 -5.25 24.05 -18.49
C SER A 120 -5.38 22.55 -18.76
N ASN A 121 -6.37 22.15 -19.57
CA ASN A 121 -6.52 20.77 -19.99
C ASN A 121 -5.25 20.21 -20.63
N HIS A 122 -4.61 21.00 -21.48
CA HIS A 122 -3.36 20.63 -22.15
C HIS A 122 -2.22 20.39 -21.15
N HIS A 123 -2.02 21.28 -20.19
CA HIS A 123 -0.97 21.14 -19.18
C HIS A 123 -1.24 19.95 -18.26
N ALA A 124 -2.49 19.75 -17.85
CA ALA A 124 -2.87 18.61 -17.01
C ALA A 124 -2.64 17.27 -17.73
N GLN A 125 -3.04 17.14 -19.01
CA GLN A 125 -2.79 15.95 -19.82
C GLN A 125 -1.29 15.68 -20.00
N ARG A 126 -0.52 16.75 -20.26
CA ARG A 126 0.91 16.61 -20.44
C ARG A 126 1.59 16.16 -19.15
N LEU A 127 1.22 16.76 -18.01
CA LEU A 127 1.74 16.41 -16.71
C LEU A 127 1.38 14.97 -16.34
N GLN A 128 0.14 14.55 -16.55
CA GLN A 128 -0.31 13.17 -16.34
C GLN A 128 0.51 12.19 -17.21
N SER A 129 0.71 12.50 -18.48
CA SER A 129 1.51 11.66 -19.38
C SER A 129 2.97 11.51 -18.91
N VAL A 130 3.59 12.60 -18.42
CA VAL A 130 5.00 12.58 -17.99
C VAL A 130 5.19 11.90 -16.64
N THR A 131 4.21 12.03 -15.75
CA THR A 131 4.22 11.42 -14.41
C THR A 131 3.57 10.04 -14.38
N GLU A 132 3.00 9.60 -15.53
CA GLU A 132 2.19 8.37 -15.63
C GLU A 132 1.04 8.33 -14.60
N GLY A 133 0.53 9.50 -14.20
CA GLY A 133 -0.49 9.62 -13.17
C GLY A 133 0.01 9.45 -11.73
N TRP A 134 1.31 9.24 -11.49
CA TRP A 134 1.83 9.06 -10.14
C TRP A 134 1.87 10.37 -9.36
N ILE A 135 1.24 10.35 -8.17
CA ILE A 135 1.17 11.51 -7.28
C ILE A 135 2.56 12.01 -6.85
N ALA A 136 3.54 11.10 -6.69
CA ALA A 136 4.90 11.48 -6.35
C ALA A 136 5.53 12.37 -7.43
N GLY A 137 5.36 12.03 -8.71
CA GLY A 137 5.81 12.84 -9.84
C GLY A 137 5.10 14.19 -9.91
N MET A 138 3.79 14.21 -9.66
CA MET A 138 3.01 15.45 -9.59
C MET A 138 3.44 16.35 -8.44
N LYS A 139 3.73 15.76 -7.28
CA LYS A 139 4.26 16.49 -6.12
C LYS A 139 5.61 17.14 -6.43
N ILE A 140 6.52 16.41 -7.05
CA ILE A 140 7.82 16.97 -7.47
C ILE A 140 7.62 18.11 -8.48
N ALA A 141 6.75 17.90 -9.48
CA ALA A 141 6.42 18.96 -10.45
C ALA A 141 5.84 20.20 -9.76
N SER A 142 4.96 20.03 -8.78
CA SER A 142 4.34 21.14 -8.05
C SER A 142 5.32 21.97 -7.24
N LEU A 143 6.45 21.39 -6.84
CA LEU A 143 7.51 22.09 -6.10
C LEU A 143 8.45 22.88 -7.03
N SER A 144 8.33 22.69 -8.34
CA SER A 144 9.14 23.44 -9.30
C SER A 144 8.59 24.84 -9.50
N ALA A 145 9.43 25.86 -9.27
CA ALA A 145 9.08 27.22 -9.58
C ALA A 145 8.78 27.45 -11.08
N GLU A 146 9.36 26.62 -11.96
CA GLU A 146 9.13 26.68 -13.41
C GLU A 146 7.68 26.36 -13.77
N LEU A 147 7.01 25.44 -13.06
CA LEU A 147 5.60 25.14 -13.32
C LEU A 147 4.70 26.36 -13.10
N GLN A 148 5.06 27.22 -12.16
CA GLN A 148 4.30 28.44 -11.87
C GLN A 148 4.57 29.56 -12.87
N HIS A 149 5.76 29.64 -13.43
CA HIS A 149 6.21 30.73 -14.31
C HIS A 149 6.11 30.38 -15.79
N ASP A 150 6.53 29.18 -16.18
CA ASP A 150 6.50 28.67 -17.55
C ASP A 150 6.19 27.14 -17.54
N PRO A 151 4.92 26.76 -17.41
CA PRO A 151 4.51 25.35 -17.43
C PRO A 151 4.94 24.61 -18.70
N GLU A 152 4.94 25.28 -19.85
CA GLU A 152 5.31 24.69 -21.12
C GLU A 152 6.80 24.32 -21.18
N HIS A 153 7.66 25.18 -20.66
CA HIS A 153 9.10 24.89 -20.59
C HIS A 153 9.39 23.71 -19.66
N LEU A 154 8.81 23.71 -18.46
CA LEU A 154 8.95 22.61 -17.53
C LEU A 154 8.48 21.28 -18.15
N LEU A 155 7.27 21.25 -18.69
CA LEU A 155 6.65 20.02 -19.22
C LEU A 155 7.35 19.51 -20.49
N ARG A 156 7.98 20.39 -21.29
CA ARG A 156 8.83 19.97 -22.41
C ARG A 156 10.12 19.29 -21.94
N ASN A 157 10.67 19.74 -20.82
CA ASN A 157 11.93 19.22 -20.27
C ASN A 157 11.73 18.06 -19.30
N MET A 158 10.52 17.82 -18.82
CA MET A 158 10.12 16.64 -18.05
C MET A 158 9.91 15.44 -18.98
N HIS A 159 10.96 14.98 -19.62
CA HIS A 159 10.99 13.65 -20.23
C HIS A 159 11.44 12.69 -19.14
N GLY A 160 10.96 11.46 -19.08
CA GLY A 160 11.15 10.44 -18.02
C GLY A 160 12.56 10.23 -17.41
N GLY A 161 13.34 11.24 -17.40
CA GLY A 161 14.70 11.36 -16.92
C GLY A 161 14.99 12.69 -16.21
N THR A 162 13.99 13.46 -15.81
CA THR A 162 14.26 14.70 -15.05
C THR A 162 15.00 14.31 -13.78
N ARG A 163 16.21 14.87 -13.59
CA ARG A 163 17.10 14.55 -12.46
C ARG A 163 16.40 14.59 -11.11
N SER A 164 15.36 15.37 -10.97
CA SER A 164 14.55 15.48 -9.74
C SER A 164 13.68 14.25 -9.49
N ILE A 165 12.98 13.75 -10.52
CA ILE A 165 12.16 12.52 -10.41
C ILE A 165 13.07 11.31 -10.26
N ALA A 166 14.14 11.23 -11.07
CA ALA A 166 15.10 10.14 -10.97
C ALA A 166 15.85 10.12 -9.62
N ARG A 167 16.14 11.30 -9.04
CA ARG A 167 16.75 11.40 -7.71
C ARG A 167 15.77 10.94 -6.63
N TYR A 168 14.52 11.44 -6.66
CA TYR A 168 13.48 11.02 -5.71
C TYR A 168 13.27 9.50 -5.76
N LEU A 169 13.16 8.93 -6.97
CA LEU A 169 13.01 7.48 -7.12
C LEU A 169 14.21 6.69 -6.60
N LYS A 170 15.44 7.27 -6.67
CA LYS A 170 16.64 6.63 -6.11
C LYS A 170 16.77 6.76 -4.60
N GLU A 171 16.18 7.79 -4.01
CA GLU A 171 16.26 8.05 -2.57
C GLU A 171 15.12 7.38 -1.78
N VAL A 172 14.01 7.04 -2.44
CA VAL A 172 12.78 6.52 -1.81
C VAL A 172 12.42 5.10 -2.25
N VAL A 173 13.03 4.62 -3.32
CA VAL A 173 12.85 3.27 -3.88
C VAL A 173 14.16 2.49 -3.84
#